data_88c68b536b2168c811d83d089f63780b
#
_entry.id   88c68b536b2168c811d83d089f63780b
#
_cell.length_a   1.000
_cell.length_b   1.000
_cell.length_c   1.000
_cell.angle_alpha   90.00
_cell.angle_beta   90.00
_cell.angle_gamma   90.00
#
_symmetry.space_group_name_H-M   'P 1'
#
loop_
_entity.id
_entity.type
_entity.pdbx_description
1 polymer ?
#
loop_
_entity_poly.entity_id
_entity_poly.type
_entity_poly.pdbx_seq_one_letter_code
_entity_poly.pdbx_strand_id
1 'polypeptide(L)'
;MASEAAIVVIGAASLDIKGQLARDFLPGTSNAATIRLSAGGVGRNIAENLVRLGMPTALIAAVCEDDFGRAIIQQTEAAGVDVSGVLVSCEQRSASYIAIVTPKRELLAGLDDSSAARAITPEWIDLFADQLRNAPMVVLDANLTRATVDHVLDLCAAADVPVALEPVAFGLATRFRERVGRFTLAIPNAFEAEALAGMRVEDVASAIRAAQQLVSLGTEIAVITLAQEGAVYATGSEVGHVPALATDVVDPTGAGEALAAAVIYGLTNDIPLAECVRLGVIAATVTLRSPETVATELSLEYLYAQLEI
;
A
#
# COMPACT_ATOMS: atom_id res chain seq x y z
N MET A 1 18.07 10.48 23.43
CA MET A 1 17.60 11.02 22.15
C MET A 1 16.10 10.82 22.17
N ALA A 2 15.27 11.84 21.90
CA ALA A 2 13.85 11.64 21.73
C ALA A 2 13.67 10.64 20.56
N SER A 3 12.86 9.60 20.74
CA SER A 3 12.51 8.69 19.65
C SER A 3 11.86 9.54 18.57
N GLU A 4 12.38 9.49 17.37
CA GLU A 4 11.76 10.13 16.21
C GLU A 4 10.34 9.54 16.05
N ALA A 5 9.35 10.40 15.82
CA ALA A 5 7.96 9.95 15.73
C ALA A 5 7.80 9.04 14.53
N ALA A 6 7.24 7.85 14.74
CA ALA A 6 7.07 6.84 13.69
C ALA A 6 5.83 7.11 12.84
N ILE A 7 5.89 6.83 11.53
CA ILE A 7 4.69 6.68 10.71
C ILE A 7 3.93 5.45 11.20
N VAL A 8 2.62 5.56 11.33
CA VAL A 8 1.77 4.44 11.74
C VAL A 8 1.00 3.93 10.54
N VAL A 9 1.23 2.67 10.16
CA VAL A 9 0.49 1.99 9.09
C VAL A 9 -0.50 1.03 9.72
N ILE A 10 -1.78 1.12 9.34
CA ILE A 10 -2.86 0.28 9.84
C ILE A 10 -3.48 -0.45 8.66
N GLY A 11 -3.35 -1.77 8.61
CA GLY A 11 -3.86 -2.50 7.46
C GLY A 11 -3.57 -4.00 7.45
N ALA A 12 -3.69 -4.62 6.29
CA ALA A 12 -3.49 -6.05 6.12
C ALA A 12 -2.00 -6.42 6.15
N ALA A 13 -1.73 -7.54 6.80
CA ALA A 13 -0.50 -8.30 6.71
C ALA A 13 -0.86 -9.74 6.34
N SER A 14 -0.27 -10.28 5.29
CA SER A 14 -0.60 -11.60 4.72
C SER A 14 0.63 -12.44 4.45
N LEU A 15 0.42 -13.73 4.21
CA LEU A 15 1.40 -14.59 3.55
C LEU A 15 1.04 -14.74 2.08
N ASP A 16 1.93 -14.33 1.19
CA ASP A 16 1.78 -14.49 -0.23
C ASP A 16 2.36 -15.84 -0.67
N ILE A 17 1.54 -16.62 -1.36
CA ILE A 17 1.88 -17.94 -1.90
C ILE A 17 1.82 -17.84 -3.42
N LYS A 18 2.96 -17.74 -4.07
CA LYS A 18 3.07 -17.60 -5.52
C LYS A 18 3.50 -18.90 -6.17
N GLY A 19 2.62 -19.49 -7.00
CA GLY A 19 2.88 -20.67 -7.79
C GLY A 19 3.15 -20.31 -9.25
N GLN A 20 4.42 -20.31 -9.68
CA GLN A 20 4.78 -20.15 -11.09
C GLN A 20 4.74 -21.49 -11.81
N LEU A 21 3.83 -21.64 -12.77
CA LEU A 21 3.66 -22.83 -13.57
C LEU A 21 4.88 -23.11 -14.45
N ALA A 22 5.26 -24.39 -14.56
CA ALA A 22 6.33 -24.84 -15.46
C ALA A 22 5.87 -24.91 -16.95
N ARG A 23 4.56 -24.99 -17.18
CA ARG A 23 3.89 -25.09 -18.50
C ARG A 23 2.46 -24.56 -18.42
N ASP A 24 1.74 -24.52 -19.53
CA ASP A 24 0.36 -24.09 -19.57
C ASP A 24 -0.52 -24.84 -18.58
N PHE A 25 -1.46 -24.13 -17.97
CA PHE A 25 -2.35 -24.64 -16.94
C PHE A 25 -3.32 -25.68 -17.50
N LEU A 26 -3.40 -26.82 -16.86
CA LEU A 26 -4.36 -27.89 -17.16
C LEU A 26 -5.39 -27.97 -16.04
N PRO A 27 -6.68 -27.65 -16.31
CA PRO A 27 -7.74 -27.76 -15.31
C PRO A 27 -7.98 -29.20 -14.89
N GLY A 28 -8.41 -29.42 -13.63
CA GLY A 28 -8.82 -30.72 -13.12
C GLY A 28 -7.69 -31.70 -12.79
N THR A 29 -6.45 -31.27 -12.82
CA THR A 29 -5.28 -32.09 -12.45
C THR A 29 -4.22 -31.27 -11.73
N SER A 30 -3.21 -31.94 -11.14
CA SER A 30 -2.04 -31.26 -10.56
C SER A 30 -1.15 -30.68 -11.64
N ASN A 31 -0.72 -29.46 -11.45
CA ASN A 31 0.18 -28.75 -12.34
C ASN A 31 1.54 -28.56 -11.68
N ALA A 32 2.62 -28.92 -12.38
CA ALA A 32 3.97 -28.68 -11.89
C ALA A 32 4.25 -27.18 -11.82
N ALA A 33 4.72 -26.71 -10.68
CA ALA A 33 5.01 -25.30 -10.41
C ALA A 33 6.19 -25.14 -9.45
N THR A 34 6.83 -23.97 -9.49
CA THR A 34 7.70 -23.51 -8.43
C THR A 34 6.88 -22.69 -7.45
N ILE A 35 6.89 -23.06 -6.17
CA ILE A 35 6.15 -22.34 -5.12
C ILE A 35 7.12 -21.46 -4.34
N ARG A 36 6.73 -20.19 -4.13
CA ARG A 36 7.42 -19.24 -3.27
C ARG A 36 6.46 -18.72 -2.21
N LEU A 37 6.99 -18.45 -1.02
CA LEU A 37 6.27 -17.83 0.08
C LEU A 37 7.02 -16.57 0.50
N SER A 38 6.29 -15.49 0.70
CA SER A 38 6.82 -14.22 1.22
C SER A 38 5.78 -13.54 2.09
N ALA A 39 6.21 -12.75 3.06
CA ALA A 39 5.28 -11.86 3.74
C ALA A 39 4.79 -10.80 2.75
N GLY A 40 3.48 -10.53 2.81
CA GLY A 40 2.76 -9.60 1.97
C GLY A 40 1.70 -8.83 2.76
N GLY A 41 0.70 -8.34 2.05
CA GLY A 41 -0.34 -7.47 2.59
C GLY A 41 -0.01 -6.00 2.37
N VAL A 42 -1.02 -5.24 1.93
CA VAL A 42 -0.84 -3.85 1.48
C VAL A 42 -0.25 -2.97 2.59
N GLY A 43 -0.86 -2.99 3.79
CA GLY A 43 -0.34 -2.22 4.93
C GLY A 43 1.08 -2.63 5.31
N ARG A 44 1.35 -3.93 5.37
CA ARG A 44 2.67 -4.46 5.71
C ARG A 44 3.73 -4.08 4.66
N ASN A 45 3.40 -4.15 3.38
CA ASN A 45 4.33 -3.79 2.30
C ASN A 45 4.68 -2.29 2.32
N ILE A 46 3.69 -1.42 2.57
CA ILE A 46 3.94 0.01 2.75
C ILE A 46 4.86 0.25 3.94
N ALA A 47 4.61 -0.41 5.09
CA ALA A 47 5.43 -0.26 6.28
C ALA A 47 6.89 -0.67 6.04
N GLU A 48 7.13 -1.81 5.38
CA GLU A 48 8.50 -2.24 5.03
C GLU A 48 9.16 -1.28 4.06
N ASN A 49 8.47 -0.81 3.01
CA ASN A 49 9.02 0.15 2.07
C ASN A 49 9.42 1.46 2.77
N LEU A 50 8.61 1.97 3.72
CA LEU A 50 8.93 3.16 4.51
C LEU A 50 10.19 2.97 5.34
N VAL A 51 10.34 1.81 6.01
CA VAL A 51 11.57 1.49 6.77
C VAL A 51 12.78 1.44 5.85
N ARG A 52 12.67 0.86 4.66
CA ARG A 52 13.77 0.84 3.66
C ARG A 52 14.15 2.23 3.17
N LEU A 53 13.20 3.17 3.19
CA LEU A 53 13.43 4.59 2.95
C LEU A 53 13.90 5.36 4.20
N GLY A 54 14.27 4.65 5.28
CA GLY A 54 14.81 5.26 6.49
C GLY A 54 13.80 5.86 7.45
N MET A 55 12.48 5.66 7.22
CA MET A 55 11.44 6.19 8.11
C MET A 55 11.13 5.20 9.25
N PRO A 56 11.23 5.62 10.53
CA PRO A 56 10.69 4.84 11.62
C PRO A 56 9.20 4.55 11.37
N THR A 57 8.81 3.27 11.39
CA THR A 57 7.45 2.88 11.02
C THR A 57 6.93 1.78 11.94
N ALA A 58 5.71 1.95 12.44
CA ALA A 58 4.97 0.95 13.20
C ALA A 58 3.81 0.41 12.38
N LEU A 59 3.58 -0.89 12.50
CA LEU A 59 2.47 -1.59 11.85
C LEU A 59 1.42 -2.04 12.87
N ILE A 60 0.18 -1.60 12.67
CA ILE A 60 -1.00 -2.16 13.32
C ILE A 60 -1.70 -3.07 12.31
N ALA A 61 -1.63 -4.36 12.56
CA ALA A 61 -2.21 -5.40 11.70
C ALA A 61 -2.82 -6.49 12.56
N ALA A 62 -3.45 -7.48 11.95
CA ALA A 62 -3.92 -8.67 12.66
C ALA A 62 -3.45 -9.93 11.94
N VAL A 63 -2.95 -10.88 12.74
CA VAL A 63 -2.59 -12.24 12.32
C VAL A 63 -3.17 -13.25 13.29
N CYS A 64 -3.13 -14.53 12.96
CA CYS A 64 -3.56 -15.58 13.87
C CYS A 64 -2.38 -16.34 14.50
N GLU A 65 -2.65 -17.14 15.51
CA GLU A 65 -1.67 -17.99 16.17
C GLU A 65 -1.40 -19.27 15.34
N ASP A 66 -1.00 -19.07 14.08
CA ASP A 66 -0.65 -20.12 13.14
C ASP A 66 0.76 -19.91 12.55
N ASP A 67 1.21 -20.86 11.71
CA ASP A 67 2.53 -20.78 11.10
C ASP A 67 2.68 -19.56 10.16
N PHE A 68 1.57 -19.15 9.53
CA PHE A 68 1.56 -17.97 8.65
C PHE A 68 1.72 -16.69 9.47
N GLY A 69 0.95 -16.54 10.57
CA GLY A 69 1.06 -15.38 11.46
C GLY A 69 2.46 -15.22 12.05
N ARG A 70 3.06 -16.33 12.50
CA ARG A 70 4.44 -16.33 13.02
C ARG A 70 5.44 -15.89 11.94
N ALA A 71 5.30 -16.41 10.71
CA ALA A 71 6.19 -16.06 9.60
C ALA A 71 6.04 -14.59 9.20
N ILE A 72 4.80 -14.06 9.15
CA ILE A 72 4.51 -12.64 8.84
C ILE A 72 5.17 -11.73 9.87
N ILE A 73 4.96 -11.97 11.17
CA ILE A 73 5.56 -11.17 12.24
C ILE A 73 7.08 -11.19 12.15
N GLN A 74 7.67 -12.39 12.07
CA GLN A 74 9.12 -12.56 12.05
C GLN A 74 9.78 -11.84 10.86
N GLN A 75 9.21 -11.97 9.66
CA GLN A 75 9.75 -11.31 8.46
C GLN A 75 9.59 -9.78 8.54
N THR A 76 8.47 -9.30 9.05
CA THR A 76 8.17 -7.87 9.19
C THR A 76 9.10 -7.21 10.23
N GLU A 77 9.31 -7.85 11.38
CA GLU A 77 10.23 -7.40 12.42
C GLU A 77 11.69 -7.42 11.91
N ALA A 78 12.08 -8.48 11.19
CA ALA A 78 13.43 -8.58 10.60
C ALA A 78 13.71 -7.50 9.54
N ALA A 79 12.67 -6.96 8.90
CA ALA A 79 12.76 -5.81 8.00
C ALA A 79 12.91 -4.47 8.74
N GLY A 80 12.75 -4.44 10.08
CA GLY A 80 12.92 -3.25 10.92
C GLY A 80 11.61 -2.51 11.23
N VAL A 81 10.45 -3.06 10.88
CA VAL A 81 9.15 -2.49 11.22
C VAL A 81 8.83 -2.79 12.70
N ASP A 82 8.33 -1.79 13.44
CA ASP A 82 7.78 -2.02 14.77
C ASP A 82 6.45 -2.79 14.67
N VAL A 83 6.46 -4.04 15.13
CA VAL A 83 5.30 -4.96 15.11
C VAL A 83 4.55 -5.01 16.43
N SER A 84 4.83 -4.12 17.38
CA SER A 84 4.18 -4.09 18.70
C SER A 84 2.65 -3.89 18.62
N GLY A 85 2.17 -3.29 17.53
CA GLY A 85 0.76 -3.09 17.22
C GLY A 85 0.08 -4.28 16.52
N VAL A 86 0.80 -5.36 16.24
CA VAL A 86 0.20 -6.52 15.57
C VAL A 86 -0.62 -7.35 16.56
N LEU A 87 -1.93 -7.40 16.32
CA LEU A 87 -2.87 -8.23 17.08
C LEU A 87 -2.69 -9.69 16.67
N VAL A 88 -2.38 -10.56 17.64
CA VAL A 88 -2.45 -12.01 17.43
C VAL A 88 -3.83 -12.49 17.92
N SER A 89 -4.72 -12.85 16.98
CA SER A 89 -6.10 -13.26 17.24
C SER A 89 -6.27 -14.74 16.97
N CYS A 90 -7.03 -15.44 17.85
CA CYS A 90 -7.32 -16.88 17.71
C CYS A 90 -8.63 -17.17 16.95
N GLU A 91 -9.39 -16.15 16.54
CA GLU A 91 -10.76 -16.35 16.01
C GLU A 91 -10.81 -16.60 14.50
N GLN A 92 -9.72 -16.29 13.78
CA GLN A 92 -9.65 -16.38 12.32
C GLN A 92 -8.38 -17.12 11.88
N ARG A 93 -8.11 -17.15 10.59
CA ARG A 93 -6.83 -17.58 10.02
C ARG A 93 -6.02 -16.35 9.62
N SER A 94 -4.70 -16.46 9.66
CA SER A 94 -3.83 -15.42 9.11
C SER A 94 -4.16 -15.18 7.64
N ALA A 95 -4.14 -13.92 7.26
CA ALA A 95 -4.44 -13.53 5.88
C ALA A 95 -3.47 -14.19 4.90
N SER A 96 -3.97 -14.55 3.73
CA SER A 96 -3.15 -15.15 2.68
C SER A 96 -3.62 -14.75 1.29
N TYR A 97 -2.65 -14.57 0.40
CA TYR A 97 -2.88 -14.37 -1.02
C TYR A 97 -2.23 -15.50 -1.81
N ILE A 98 -3.00 -16.17 -2.68
CA ILE A 98 -2.49 -17.22 -3.56
C ILE A 98 -2.51 -16.71 -5.00
N ALA A 99 -1.34 -16.62 -5.64
CA ALA A 99 -1.20 -16.27 -7.04
C ALA A 99 -0.77 -17.47 -7.85
N ILE A 100 -1.53 -17.80 -8.89
CA ILE A 100 -1.13 -18.75 -9.93
C ILE A 100 -0.63 -17.94 -11.13
N VAL A 101 0.64 -18.12 -11.48
CA VAL A 101 1.32 -17.35 -12.51
C VAL A 101 1.72 -18.27 -13.67
N THR A 102 1.49 -17.83 -14.89
CA THR A 102 1.85 -18.58 -16.12
C THR A 102 3.37 -18.67 -16.27
N PRO A 103 3.90 -19.53 -17.18
CA PRO A 103 5.32 -19.56 -17.52
C PRO A 103 5.85 -18.21 -18.04
N LYS A 104 4.95 -17.37 -18.60
CA LYS A 104 5.26 -16.01 -19.09
C LYS A 104 5.19 -14.95 -18.00
N ARG A 105 5.00 -15.34 -16.74
CA ARG A 105 4.86 -14.46 -15.57
C ARG A 105 3.58 -13.59 -15.57
N GLU A 106 2.54 -14.04 -16.24
CA GLU A 106 1.24 -13.39 -16.23
C GLU A 106 0.37 -13.99 -15.12
N LEU A 107 -0.36 -13.16 -14.37
CA LEU A 107 -1.31 -13.65 -13.37
C LEU A 107 -2.45 -14.39 -14.05
N LEU A 108 -2.58 -15.68 -13.79
CA LEU A 108 -3.68 -16.51 -14.28
C LEU A 108 -4.89 -16.45 -13.34
N ALA A 109 -4.65 -16.53 -12.04
CA ALA A 109 -5.67 -16.43 -11.01
C ALA A 109 -5.05 -15.96 -9.68
N GLY A 110 -5.82 -15.15 -8.95
CA GLY A 110 -5.51 -14.73 -7.60
C GLY A 110 -6.65 -15.10 -6.64
N LEU A 111 -6.32 -15.57 -5.45
CA LEU A 111 -7.27 -15.81 -4.37
C LEU A 111 -6.80 -15.01 -3.16
N ASP A 112 -7.67 -14.16 -2.63
CA ASP A 112 -7.37 -13.30 -1.48
C ASP A 112 -8.26 -13.66 -0.29
N ASP A 113 -7.65 -13.83 0.89
CA ASP A 113 -8.32 -13.90 2.17
C ASP A 113 -7.67 -12.92 3.14
N SER A 114 -8.12 -11.67 3.11
CA SER A 114 -7.67 -10.60 4.00
C SER A 114 -8.60 -10.41 5.21
N SER A 115 -9.40 -11.42 5.56
CA SER A 115 -10.42 -11.33 6.61
C SER A 115 -9.85 -11.04 8.00
N ALA A 116 -8.60 -11.42 8.28
CA ALA A 116 -7.92 -11.15 9.56
C ALA A 116 -7.86 -9.65 9.91
N ALA A 117 -7.73 -8.75 8.93
CA ALA A 117 -7.69 -7.31 9.16
C ALA A 117 -8.96 -6.77 9.85
N ARG A 118 -10.09 -7.48 9.76
CA ARG A 118 -11.35 -7.11 10.45
C ARG A 118 -11.28 -7.27 11.98
N ALA A 119 -10.28 -7.98 12.50
CA ALA A 119 -10.06 -8.11 13.93
C ALA A 119 -9.48 -6.82 14.56
N ILE A 120 -8.99 -5.89 13.74
CA ILE A 120 -8.54 -4.58 14.19
C ILE A 120 -9.77 -3.72 14.48
N THR A 121 -10.18 -3.66 15.75
CA THR A 121 -11.35 -2.91 16.21
C THR A 121 -10.96 -1.51 16.70
N PRO A 122 -11.93 -0.58 16.88
CA PRO A 122 -11.68 0.71 17.53
C PRO A 122 -11.01 0.56 18.91
N GLU A 123 -11.41 -0.43 19.71
CA GLU A 123 -10.83 -0.67 21.03
C GLU A 123 -9.35 -1.10 20.95
N TRP A 124 -8.97 -1.83 19.90
CA TRP A 124 -7.56 -2.16 19.67
C TRP A 124 -6.77 -0.91 19.28
N ILE A 125 -7.34 -0.05 18.44
CA ILE A 125 -6.73 1.23 18.05
C ILE A 125 -6.51 2.15 19.26
N ASP A 126 -7.44 2.17 20.22
CA ASP A 126 -7.32 3.01 21.41
C ASP A 126 -6.05 2.72 22.25
N LEU A 127 -5.53 1.48 22.20
CA LEU A 127 -4.26 1.14 22.85
C LEU A 127 -3.05 1.89 22.28
N PHE A 128 -3.16 2.37 21.04
CA PHE A 128 -2.12 3.07 20.30
C PHE A 128 -2.48 4.55 20.02
N ALA A 129 -3.53 5.06 20.67
CA ALA A 129 -4.04 6.42 20.40
C ALA A 129 -2.99 7.51 20.55
N ASP A 130 -2.09 7.41 21.52
CA ASP A 130 -1.01 8.39 21.71
C ASP A 130 0.04 8.29 20.59
N GLN A 131 0.32 7.10 20.07
CA GLN A 131 1.20 6.90 18.93
C GLN A 131 0.58 7.51 17.66
N LEU A 132 -0.72 7.32 17.43
CA LEU A 132 -1.42 7.92 16.30
C LEU A 132 -1.41 9.45 16.38
N ARG A 133 -1.69 10.03 17.57
CA ARG A 133 -1.73 11.49 17.76
C ARG A 133 -0.38 12.19 17.56
N ASN A 134 0.72 11.46 17.69
CA ASN A 134 2.07 11.98 17.51
C ASN A 134 2.74 11.53 16.20
N ALA A 135 2.03 10.77 15.36
CA ALA A 135 2.57 10.29 14.09
C ALA A 135 2.72 11.44 13.08
N PRO A 136 3.80 11.48 12.29
CA PRO A 136 3.92 12.44 11.18
C PRO A 136 2.84 12.20 10.12
N MET A 137 2.39 10.95 9.96
CA MET A 137 1.28 10.53 9.09
C MET A 137 0.76 9.17 9.55
N VAL A 138 -0.54 8.96 9.43
CA VAL A 138 -1.17 7.63 9.57
C VAL A 138 -1.57 7.14 8.19
N VAL A 139 -1.30 5.87 7.88
CA VAL A 139 -1.64 5.23 6.60
C VAL A 139 -2.69 4.16 6.86
N LEU A 140 -3.81 4.19 6.14
CA LEU A 140 -4.87 3.20 6.21
C LEU A 140 -4.99 2.45 4.88
N ASP A 141 -5.05 1.13 4.93
CA ASP A 141 -5.52 0.36 3.79
C ASP A 141 -7.02 0.01 3.91
N ALA A 142 -7.65 -0.24 2.78
CA ALA A 142 -9.10 -0.45 2.72
C ALA A 142 -9.59 -1.82 3.21
N ASN A 143 -8.72 -2.70 3.74
CA ASN A 143 -9.12 -3.98 4.33
C ASN A 143 -9.80 -3.83 5.69
N LEU A 144 -9.62 -2.70 6.34
CA LEU A 144 -10.18 -2.39 7.65
C LEU A 144 -11.71 -2.29 7.64
N THR A 145 -12.32 -2.47 8.82
CA THR A 145 -13.76 -2.23 8.96
C THR A 145 -14.07 -0.73 8.87
N ARG A 146 -15.30 -0.40 8.45
CA ARG A 146 -15.76 0.99 8.42
C ARG A 146 -15.65 1.66 9.80
N ALA A 147 -16.03 0.94 10.86
CA ALA A 147 -15.98 1.46 12.22
C ALA A 147 -14.54 1.82 12.64
N THR A 148 -13.59 0.95 12.34
CA THR A 148 -12.16 1.18 12.62
C THR A 148 -11.64 2.39 11.85
N VAL A 149 -11.96 2.48 10.56
CA VAL A 149 -11.52 3.63 9.73
C VAL A 149 -12.11 4.93 10.25
N ASP A 150 -13.44 4.99 10.51
CA ASP A 150 -14.09 6.20 11.01
C ASP A 150 -13.47 6.63 12.35
N HIS A 151 -13.17 5.68 13.23
CA HIS A 151 -12.53 5.94 14.54
C HIS A 151 -11.10 6.50 14.40
N VAL A 152 -10.27 5.91 13.54
CA VAL A 152 -8.90 6.43 13.28
C VAL A 152 -8.96 7.84 12.69
N LEU A 153 -9.86 8.07 11.72
CA LEU A 153 -10.03 9.40 11.12
C LEU A 153 -10.46 10.45 12.16
N ASP A 154 -11.33 10.08 13.12
CA ASP A 154 -11.75 10.98 14.19
C ASP A 154 -10.59 11.29 15.16
N LEU A 155 -9.79 10.28 15.55
CA LEU A 155 -8.61 10.44 16.39
C LEU A 155 -7.56 11.34 15.74
N CYS A 156 -7.25 11.10 14.47
CA CYS A 156 -6.25 11.87 13.72
C CYS A 156 -6.70 13.31 13.48
N ALA A 157 -7.98 13.52 13.11
CA ALA A 157 -8.54 14.86 12.93
C ALA A 157 -8.50 15.69 14.22
N ALA A 158 -8.73 15.07 15.39
CA ALA A 158 -8.66 15.76 16.68
C ALA A 158 -7.24 16.20 17.07
N ALA A 159 -6.21 15.66 16.44
CA ALA A 159 -4.79 15.92 16.68
C ALA A 159 -4.07 16.56 15.49
N ASP A 160 -4.80 16.96 14.45
CA ASP A 160 -4.26 17.50 13.18
C ASP A 160 -3.22 16.58 12.50
N VAL A 161 -3.38 15.26 12.63
CA VAL A 161 -2.51 14.26 12.01
C VAL A 161 -3.01 13.92 10.60
N PRO A 162 -2.16 14.03 9.57
CA PRO A 162 -2.55 13.68 8.21
C PRO A 162 -2.78 12.18 8.05
N VAL A 163 -3.79 11.80 7.26
CA VAL A 163 -4.12 10.40 6.99
C VAL A 163 -4.06 10.11 5.49
N ALA A 164 -3.33 9.06 5.12
CA ALA A 164 -3.27 8.54 3.76
C ALA A 164 -4.17 7.31 3.60
N LEU A 165 -4.83 7.20 2.44
CA LEU A 165 -5.65 6.05 2.04
C LEU A 165 -4.99 5.26 0.92
N GLU A 166 -4.80 3.96 1.13
CA GLU A 166 -4.53 2.98 0.08
C GLU A 166 -5.80 2.13 -0.16
N PRO A 167 -6.45 2.27 -1.32
CA PRO A 167 -7.79 1.67 -1.54
C PRO A 167 -7.80 0.17 -1.81
N VAL A 168 -6.65 -0.44 -2.12
CA VAL A 168 -6.40 -1.89 -2.27
C VAL A 168 -7.06 -2.54 -3.50
N ALA A 169 -8.37 -2.33 -3.69
CA ALA A 169 -9.13 -2.95 -4.76
C ALA A 169 -10.41 -2.17 -5.06
N PHE A 170 -10.92 -2.26 -6.28
CA PHE A 170 -12.13 -1.57 -6.74
C PHE A 170 -13.32 -1.74 -5.78
N GLY A 171 -13.60 -2.98 -5.35
CA GLY A 171 -14.74 -3.27 -4.46
C GLY A 171 -14.57 -2.69 -3.06
N LEU A 172 -13.35 -2.61 -2.55
CA LEU A 172 -13.03 -1.98 -1.27
C LEU A 172 -13.07 -0.46 -1.39
N ALA A 173 -12.47 0.11 -2.44
CA ALA A 173 -12.46 1.53 -2.74
C ALA A 173 -13.88 2.14 -2.75
N THR A 174 -14.86 1.44 -3.31
CA THR A 174 -16.26 1.90 -3.36
C THR A 174 -16.81 2.24 -1.97
N ARG A 175 -16.37 1.58 -0.91
CA ARG A 175 -16.80 1.82 0.48
C ARG A 175 -16.32 3.16 1.03
N PHE A 176 -15.29 3.74 0.41
CA PHE A 176 -14.64 4.98 0.85
C PHE A 176 -15.08 6.21 0.07
N ARG A 177 -15.87 6.07 -1.00
CA ARG A 177 -16.31 7.16 -1.87
C ARG A 177 -16.88 8.36 -1.11
N GLU A 178 -17.77 8.10 -0.12
CA GLU A 178 -18.39 9.15 0.69
C GLU A 178 -17.45 9.74 1.76
N ARG A 179 -16.26 9.14 1.95
CA ARG A 179 -15.30 9.48 3.00
C ARG A 179 -13.98 9.97 2.45
N VAL A 180 -13.77 9.88 1.13
CA VAL A 180 -12.47 10.18 0.52
C VAL A 180 -11.99 11.58 0.88
N GLY A 181 -12.90 12.54 1.04
CA GLY A 181 -12.59 13.90 1.49
C GLY A 181 -12.14 14.04 2.95
N ARG A 182 -12.09 12.97 3.73
CA ARG A 182 -11.53 12.97 5.09
C ARG A 182 -10.04 12.61 5.11
N PHE A 183 -9.49 12.19 3.96
CA PHE A 183 -8.08 11.83 3.84
C PHE A 183 -7.27 12.99 3.28
N THR A 184 -6.10 13.22 3.87
CA THR A 184 -5.11 14.16 3.35
C THR A 184 -4.55 13.68 2.02
N LEU A 185 -4.28 12.38 1.90
CA LEU A 185 -3.71 11.75 0.73
C LEU A 185 -4.52 10.52 0.32
N ALA A 186 -4.83 10.38 -0.97
CA ALA A 186 -5.40 9.15 -1.53
C ALA A 186 -4.53 8.68 -2.71
N ILE A 187 -4.16 7.37 -2.73
CA ILE A 187 -3.25 6.80 -3.72
C ILE A 187 -3.92 5.61 -4.43
N PRO A 188 -5.01 5.81 -5.18
CA PRO A 188 -5.65 4.75 -5.96
C PRO A 188 -4.88 4.42 -7.24
N ASN A 189 -5.05 3.19 -7.74
CA ASN A 189 -4.83 2.90 -9.16
C ASN A 189 -6.02 3.37 -10.02
N ALA A 190 -5.92 3.24 -11.36
CA ALA A 190 -6.97 3.68 -12.28
C ALA A 190 -8.37 3.12 -11.94
N PHE A 191 -8.47 1.81 -11.64
CA PHE A 191 -9.75 1.16 -11.31
C PHE A 191 -10.31 1.62 -9.95
N GLU A 192 -9.45 1.80 -8.97
CA GLU A 192 -9.82 2.29 -7.65
C GLU A 192 -10.24 3.77 -7.71
N ALA A 193 -9.55 4.56 -8.54
CA ALA A 193 -9.91 5.94 -8.81
C ALA A 193 -11.30 6.06 -9.46
N GLU A 194 -11.66 5.15 -10.39
CA GLU A 194 -13.03 5.06 -10.92
C GLU A 194 -14.06 4.87 -9.80
N ALA A 195 -13.77 3.97 -8.87
CA ALA A 195 -14.68 3.69 -7.75
C ALA A 195 -14.85 4.90 -6.82
N LEU A 196 -13.74 5.57 -6.49
CA LEU A 196 -13.73 6.72 -5.58
C LEU A 196 -14.32 7.98 -6.23
N ALA A 197 -13.88 8.33 -7.45
CA ALA A 197 -14.29 9.53 -8.16
C ALA A 197 -15.68 9.38 -8.84
N GLY A 198 -16.11 8.14 -9.09
CA GLY A 198 -17.37 7.83 -9.78
C GLY A 198 -17.36 8.17 -11.26
N MET A 199 -16.19 8.11 -11.90
CA MET A 199 -16.01 8.37 -13.31
C MET A 199 -14.96 7.43 -13.90
N ARG A 200 -15.03 7.16 -15.22
CA ARG A 200 -14.07 6.31 -15.92
C ARG A 200 -12.66 6.92 -15.99
N VAL A 201 -11.65 6.05 -15.89
CA VAL A 201 -10.22 6.39 -16.00
C VAL A 201 -9.59 5.50 -17.08
N GLU A 202 -9.53 6.00 -18.30
CA GLU A 202 -9.08 5.24 -19.46
C GLU A 202 -7.71 5.71 -20.00
N ASP A 203 -7.30 6.93 -19.63
CA ASP A 203 -6.05 7.59 -20.09
C ASP A 203 -5.58 8.62 -19.07
N VAL A 204 -4.41 9.21 -19.32
CA VAL A 204 -3.83 10.28 -18.47
C VAL A 204 -4.79 11.46 -18.30
N ALA A 205 -5.51 11.86 -19.35
CA ALA A 205 -6.41 13.01 -19.28
C ALA A 205 -7.62 12.75 -18.38
N SER A 206 -8.21 11.55 -18.43
CA SER A 206 -9.31 11.13 -17.55
C SER A 206 -8.82 10.90 -16.12
N ALA A 207 -7.60 10.40 -15.93
CA ALA A 207 -6.97 10.26 -14.62
C ALA A 207 -6.75 11.62 -13.94
N ILE A 208 -6.29 12.62 -14.67
CA ILE A 208 -6.18 14.00 -14.18
C ILE A 208 -7.55 14.52 -13.71
N ARG A 209 -8.59 14.33 -14.51
CA ARG A 209 -9.96 14.73 -14.10
C ARG A 209 -10.45 13.97 -12.85
N ALA A 210 -10.12 12.67 -12.75
CA ALA A 210 -10.47 11.88 -11.58
C ALA A 210 -9.72 12.36 -10.33
N ALA A 211 -8.43 12.67 -10.43
CA ALA A 211 -7.64 13.25 -9.33
C ALA A 211 -8.23 14.61 -8.88
N GLN A 212 -8.56 15.48 -9.82
CA GLN A 212 -9.24 16.76 -9.53
C GLN A 212 -10.61 16.55 -8.89
N GLN A 213 -11.36 15.52 -9.31
CA GLN A 213 -12.64 15.16 -8.70
C GLN A 213 -12.45 14.72 -7.25
N LEU A 214 -11.43 13.89 -6.92
CA LEU A 214 -11.12 13.49 -5.54
C LEU A 214 -10.79 14.71 -4.68
N VAL A 215 -10.01 15.66 -5.21
CA VAL A 215 -9.72 16.92 -4.52
C VAL A 215 -10.98 17.74 -4.31
N SER A 216 -11.90 17.82 -5.29
CA SER A 216 -13.18 18.51 -5.15
C SER A 216 -14.10 17.88 -4.10
N LEU A 217 -13.93 16.59 -3.82
CA LEU A 217 -14.63 15.85 -2.76
C LEU A 217 -14.02 16.07 -1.37
N GLY A 218 -12.90 16.78 -1.26
CA GLY A 218 -12.27 17.20 0.00
C GLY A 218 -10.90 16.57 0.29
N THR A 219 -10.42 15.61 -0.51
CA THR A 219 -9.05 15.09 -0.39
C THR A 219 -8.04 16.21 -0.70
N GLU A 220 -7.01 16.39 0.11
CA GLU A 220 -6.03 17.46 -0.14
C GLU A 220 -5.09 17.12 -1.30
N ILE A 221 -4.64 15.87 -1.37
CA ILE A 221 -3.71 15.34 -2.38
C ILE A 221 -4.25 14.04 -2.94
N ALA A 222 -4.42 13.96 -4.25
CA ALA A 222 -4.76 12.72 -4.95
C ALA A 222 -3.60 12.33 -5.88
N VAL A 223 -3.11 11.08 -5.77
CA VAL A 223 -2.10 10.50 -6.67
C VAL A 223 -2.69 9.25 -7.28
N ILE A 224 -2.86 9.20 -8.60
CA ILE A 224 -3.46 8.05 -9.30
C ILE A 224 -2.39 7.34 -10.11
N THR A 225 -2.17 6.05 -9.85
CA THR A 225 -1.22 5.23 -10.58
C THR A 225 -1.84 4.67 -11.87
N LEU A 226 -1.08 4.71 -12.97
CA LEU A 226 -1.53 4.38 -14.33
C LEU A 226 -0.67 3.30 -14.99
N ALA A 227 -0.05 2.42 -14.20
CA ALA A 227 0.83 1.36 -14.68
C ALA A 227 1.91 1.91 -15.65
N GLN A 228 1.89 1.47 -16.91
CA GLN A 228 2.87 1.88 -17.92
C GLN A 228 2.82 3.38 -18.30
N GLU A 229 1.78 4.11 -17.94
CA GLU A 229 1.69 5.55 -18.16
C GLU A 229 2.19 6.37 -16.96
N GLY A 230 2.62 5.73 -15.85
CA GLY A 230 3.19 6.39 -14.68
C GLY A 230 2.15 6.78 -13.65
N ALA A 231 2.15 8.02 -13.20
CA ALA A 231 1.21 8.51 -12.20
C ALA A 231 0.81 9.96 -12.45
N VAL A 232 -0.45 10.30 -12.14
CA VAL A 232 -0.92 11.68 -12.11
C VAL A 232 -1.15 12.12 -10.68
N TYR A 233 -1.08 13.42 -10.43
CA TYR A 233 -1.40 13.97 -9.12
C TYR A 233 -2.19 15.27 -9.25
N ALA A 234 -2.97 15.59 -8.22
CA ALA A 234 -3.70 16.83 -8.11
C ALA A 234 -3.77 17.30 -6.65
N THR A 235 -3.74 18.62 -6.48
CA THR A 235 -4.10 19.34 -5.27
C THR A 235 -5.09 20.46 -5.64
N GLY A 236 -5.49 21.31 -4.68
CA GLY A 236 -6.30 22.49 -4.95
C GLY A 236 -5.61 23.53 -5.86
N SER A 237 -4.28 23.49 -6.00
CA SER A 237 -3.49 24.51 -6.71
C SER A 237 -2.64 23.98 -7.87
N GLU A 238 -2.36 22.68 -7.90
CA GLU A 238 -1.50 22.09 -8.94
C GLU A 238 -2.02 20.75 -9.44
N VAL A 239 -1.64 20.42 -10.67
CA VAL A 239 -1.92 19.15 -11.32
C VAL A 239 -0.70 18.77 -12.15
N GLY A 240 -0.34 17.49 -12.13
CA GLY A 240 0.78 17.01 -12.93
C GLY A 240 0.69 15.55 -13.33
N HIS A 241 1.59 15.17 -14.22
CA HIS A 241 1.78 13.80 -14.67
C HIS A 241 3.28 13.48 -14.67
N VAL A 242 3.63 12.36 -14.07
CA VAL A 242 4.97 11.80 -14.09
C VAL A 242 4.92 10.50 -14.89
N PRO A 243 5.57 10.44 -16.06
CA PRO A 243 5.56 9.24 -16.90
C PRO A 243 6.31 8.08 -16.24
N ALA A 244 5.90 6.85 -16.54
CA ALA A 244 6.61 5.65 -16.08
C ALA A 244 8.02 5.58 -16.71
N LEU A 245 8.94 4.99 -15.97
CA LEU A 245 10.26 4.65 -16.50
C LEU A 245 10.20 3.33 -17.25
N ALA A 246 10.83 3.28 -18.42
CA ALA A 246 10.92 2.04 -19.19
C ALA A 246 11.70 0.98 -18.39
N THR A 247 11.09 -0.20 -18.21
CA THR A 247 11.71 -1.29 -17.45
C THR A 247 11.21 -2.66 -17.90
N ASP A 248 12.05 -3.68 -17.68
CA ASP A 248 11.64 -5.06 -17.79
C ASP A 248 10.90 -5.47 -16.51
N VAL A 249 9.63 -5.86 -16.64
CA VAL A 249 8.80 -6.27 -15.50
C VAL A 249 9.08 -7.72 -15.17
N VAL A 250 9.58 -7.95 -13.96
CA VAL A 250 9.76 -9.30 -13.37
C VAL A 250 8.49 -9.71 -12.63
N ASP A 251 7.95 -8.81 -11.79
CA ASP A 251 6.72 -9.00 -11.03
C ASP A 251 6.05 -7.64 -10.78
N PRO A 252 4.77 -7.46 -11.10
CA PRO A 252 4.07 -6.20 -10.87
C PRO A 252 3.60 -6.01 -9.41
N THR A 253 3.66 -7.05 -8.58
CA THR A 253 3.15 -7.02 -7.19
C THR A 253 3.99 -6.09 -6.33
N GLY A 254 3.35 -5.23 -5.55
CA GLY A 254 4.04 -4.33 -4.60
C GLY A 254 4.50 -2.99 -5.18
N ALA A 255 4.39 -2.78 -6.50
CA ALA A 255 4.81 -1.54 -7.13
C ALA A 255 3.98 -0.33 -6.67
N GLY A 256 2.68 -0.51 -6.43
CA GLY A 256 1.78 0.51 -5.89
C GLY A 256 2.18 0.92 -4.47
N GLU A 257 2.47 -0.06 -3.61
CA GLU A 257 2.87 0.16 -2.22
C GLU A 257 4.25 0.82 -2.11
N ALA A 258 5.18 0.48 -3.01
CA ALA A 258 6.47 1.15 -3.10
C ALA A 258 6.32 2.61 -3.53
N LEU A 259 5.44 2.90 -4.52
CA LEU A 259 5.10 4.26 -4.91
C LEU A 259 4.48 5.02 -3.74
N ALA A 260 3.48 4.43 -3.07
CA ALA A 260 2.81 5.04 -1.93
C ALA A 260 3.80 5.38 -0.81
N ALA A 261 4.69 4.46 -0.45
CA ALA A 261 5.71 4.68 0.58
C ALA A 261 6.67 5.83 0.22
N ALA A 262 7.12 5.91 -1.04
CA ALA A 262 8.02 6.98 -1.47
C ALA A 262 7.32 8.35 -1.55
N VAL A 263 6.03 8.41 -1.93
CA VAL A 263 5.23 9.63 -1.86
C VAL A 263 5.05 10.09 -0.42
N ILE A 264 4.70 9.17 0.49
CA ILE A 264 4.54 9.45 1.92
C ILE A 264 5.86 9.93 2.51
N TYR A 265 6.99 9.27 2.21
CA TYR A 265 8.32 9.71 2.61
C TYR A 265 8.56 11.16 2.18
N GLY A 266 8.31 11.47 0.90
CA GLY A 266 8.55 12.82 0.38
C GLY A 266 7.70 13.88 1.07
N LEU A 267 6.40 13.63 1.25
CA LEU A 267 5.48 14.56 1.91
C LEU A 267 5.84 14.80 3.38
N THR A 268 6.25 13.78 4.11
CA THR A 268 6.65 13.89 5.52
C THR A 268 8.04 14.54 5.71
N ASN A 269 8.80 14.75 4.62
CA ASN A 269 10.08 15.44 4.58
C ASN A 269 10.03 16.78 3.81
N ASP A 270 8.83 17.35 3.64
CA ASP A 270 8.60 18.65 2.98
C ASP A 270 9.13 18.73 1.54
N ILE A 271 9.22 17.60 0.84
CA ILE A 271 9.62 17.54 -0.57
C ILE A 271 8.44 18.03 -1.45
N PRO A 272 8.68 18.82 -2.51
CA PRO A 272 7.62 19.22 -3.44
C PRO A 272 6.87 18.03 -4.03
N LEU A 273 5.53 18.11 -4.15
CA LEU A 273 4.68 16.98 -4.54
C LEU A 273 5.09 16.34 -5.88
N ALA A 274 5.45 17.15 -6.87
CA ALA A 274 5.94 16.65 -8.16
C ALA A 274 7.17 15.75 -8.01
N GLU A 275 8.07 16.06 -7.06
CA GLU A 275 9.25 15.26 -6.76
C GLU A 275 8.89 14.03 -5.94
N CYS A 276 7.97 14.14 -4.97
CA CYS A 276 7.42 12.98 -4.24
C CYS A 276 6.88 11.93 -5.21
N VAL A 277 6.07 12.35 -6.19
CA VAL A 277 5.48 11.42 -7.18
C VAL A 277 6.57 10.85 -8.10
N ARG A 278 7.61 11.64 -8.44
CA ARG A 278 8.75 11.13 -9.20
C ARG A 278 9.52 10.06 -8.44
N LEU A 279 9.82 10.29 -7.14
CA LEU A 279 10.40 9.27 -6.25
C LEU A 279 9.52 8.02 -6.19
N GLY A 280 8.20 8.20 -6.12
CA GLY A 280 7.22 7.12 -6.16
C GLY A 280 7.29 6.27 -7.43
N VAL A 281 7.36 6.90 -8.61
CA VAL A 281 7.49 6.20 -9.90
C VAL A 281 8.81 5.44 -9.96
N ILE A 282 9.90 6.00 -9.43
CA ILE A 282 11.20 5.31 -9.36
C ILE A 282 11.09 4.10 -8.42
N ALA A 283 10.52 4.25 -7.22
CA ALA A 283 10.35 3.16 -6.26
C ALA A 283 9.51 2.01 -6.84
N ALA A 284 8.40 2.33 -7.53
CA ALA A 284 7.62 1.35 -8.27
C ALA A 284 8.46 0.62 -9.33
N THR A 285 9.29 1.36 -10.09
CA THR A 285 10.16 0.78 -11.12
C THR A 285 11.19 -0.19 -10.54
N VAL A 286 11.77 0.13 -9.38
CA VAL A 286 12.68 -0.76 -8.65
C VAL A 286 11.97 -2.05 -8.25
N THR A 287 10.76 -1.94 -7.70
CA THR A 287 9.96 -3.10 -7.29
C THR A 287 9.57 -3.96 -8.48
N LEU A 288 9.18 -3.37 -9.63
CA LEU A 288 8.86 -4.12 -10.85
C LEU A 288 10.00 -5.01 -11.36
N ARG A 289 11.26 -4.69 -11.06
CA ARG A 289 12.45 -5.48 -11.42
C ARG A 289 12.75 -6.61 -10.42
N SER A 290 12.13 -6.57 -9.25
CA SER A 290 12.31 -7.56 -8.18
C SER A 290 11.35 -8.74 -8.34
N PRO A 291 11.75 -9.96 -7.99
CA PRO A 291 10.82 -11.08 -7.81
C PRO A 291 10.06 -11.01 -6.47
N GLU A 292 10.47 -10.13 -5.56
CA GLU A 292 9.89 -9.93 -4.23
C GLU A 292 8.88 -8.77 -4.26
N THR A 293 7.87 -8.85 -3.43
CA THR A 293 6.80 -7.83 -3.32
C THR A 293 7.34 -6.49 -2.78
N VAL A 294 8.39 -6.55 -1.96
CA VAL A 294 9.18 -5.40 -1.52
C VAL A 294 10.61 -5.59 -1.98
N ALA A 295 11.11 -4.70 -2.83
CA ALA A 295 12.46 -4.80 -3.37
C ALA A 295 13.51 -4.56 -2.28
N THR A 296 14.43 -5.52 -2.11
CA THR A 296 15.50 -5.43 -1.10
C THR A 296 16.52 -4.33 -1.37
N GLU A 297 16.66 -3.94 -2.64
CA GLU A 297 17.54 -2.86 -3.08
C GLU A 297 16.94 -1.46 -2.87
N LEU A 298 15.66 -1.36 -2.52
CA LEU A 298 15.03 -0.07 -2.31
C LEU A 298 15.69 0.68 -1.15
N SER A 299 16.22 1.85 -1.44
CA SER A 299 16.82 2.77 -0.47
C SER A 299 16.77 4.20 -1.00
N LEU A 300 16.90 5.19 -0.13
CA LEU A 300 16.97 6.59 -0.53
C LEU A 300 18.13 6.86 -1.48
N GLU A 301 19.31 6.31 -1.17
CA GLU A 301 20.49 6.46 -2.02
C GLU A 301 20.21 5.97 -3.44
N TYR A 302 19.54 4.81 -3.57
CA TYR A 302 19.17 4.28 -4.87
C TYR A 302 18.16 5.18 -5.58
N LEU A 303 17.12 5.68 -4.89
CA LEU A 303 16.10 6.55 -5.48
C LEU A 303 16.71 7.85 -6.01
N TYR A 304 17.54 8.51 -5.21
CA TYR A 304 18.17 9.76 -5.62
C TYR A 304 19.18 9.58 -6.76
N ALA A 305 19.92 8.48 -6.80
CA ALA A 305 20.81 8.15 -7.92
C ALA A 305 20.05 8.00 -9.25
N GLN A 306 18.78 7.59 -9.23
CA GLN A 306 17.94 7.49 -10.43
C GLN A 306 17.31 8.85 -10.85
N LEU A 307 17.27 9.84 -9.96
CA LEU A 307 16.77 11.19 -10.30
C LEU A 307 17.79 12.01 -11.14
N GLU A 308 19.06 11.68 -11.04
CA GLU A 308 20.16 12.39 -11.73
C GLU A 308 20.37 11.92 -13.18
N ILE A 309 19.63 10.90 -13.62
CA ILE A 309 19.69 10.35 -14.98
C ILE A 309 18.50 10.84 -15.80
#